data_752f8807390662c414e85a29e68196cd
#
_entry.id   752f8807390662c414e85a29e68196cd
#
_cell.length_a   1.000
_cell.length_b   1.000
_cell.length_c   1.000
_cell.angle_alpha   90.00
_cell.angle_beta   90.00
_cell.angle_gamma   90.00
#
_symmetry.space_group_name_H-M   'P 1'
#
loop_
_entity.id
_entity.type
_entity.pdbx_description
1 polymer ?
#
loop_
_entity_poly.entity_id
_entity_poly.type
_entity_poly.pdbx_seq_one_letter_code
_entity_poly.pdbx_strand_id
1 'polypeptide(L)'
;YFKGKDALLSSLSYLFDEKYEALAAELDEGMDSFDKLIFLNQELFAMIENSVSVDLLARLYSSQLITRGEKHLLDRSRLYYRLLRQIVQDGQQKGQLTDEMSVSEMVKMYALCERALIYDWCISGGEYSLRAYGGQMMPRFLGSIRKNSEQPSA
;
A
#
# COMPACT_ATOMS: atom_id res chain seq x y z
N TYR A 1 -23.65 -12.57 -15.87
CA TYR A 1 -22.33 -13.12 -16.14
C TYR A 1 -21.20 -12.09 -15.95
N PHE A 2 -21.30 -10.94 -16.61
CA PHE A 2 -20.39 -9.82 -16.37
C PHE A 2 -20.58 -9.16 -15.02
N LYS A 3 -21.79 -9.23 -14.50
CA LYS A 3 -22.11 -8.72 -13.16
C LYS A 3 -21.33 -9.42 -12.04
N GLY A 4 -20.88 -10.66 -12.26
CA GLY A 4 -20.10 -11.39 -11.28
C GLY A 4 -18.69 -10.83 -11.05
N LYS A 5 -18.00 -10.42 -12.13
CA LYS A 5 -16.67 -9.83 -12.04
C LYS A 5 -16.71 -8.44 -11.40
N ASP A 6 -17.66 -7.61 -11.83
CA ASP A 6 -17.82 -6.27 -11.28
C ASP A 6 -18.24 -6.31 -9.82
N ALA A 7 -19.12 -7.24 -9.45
CA ALA A 7 -19.52 -7.43 -8.07
C ALA A 7 -18.34 -7.86 -7.19
N LEU A 8 -17.49 -8.73 -7.72
CA LEU A 8 -16.30 -9.20 -7.01
C LEU A 8 -15.31 -8.07 -6.77
N LEU A 9 -15.02 -7.28 -7.81
CA LEU A 9 -14.13 -6.12 -7.70
C LEU A 9 -14.69 -5.09 -6.73
N SER A 10 -15.99 -4.84 -6.79
CA SER A 10 -16.66 -3.91 -5.90
C SER A 10 -16.58 -4.38 -4.44
N SER A 11 -16.76 -5.68 -4.21
CA SER A 11 -16.67 -6.26 -2.86
C SER A 11 -15.26 -6.13 -2.28
N LEU A 12 -14.24 -6.41 -3.09
CA LEU A 12 -12.84 -6.25 -2.66
C LEU A 12 -12.50 -4.80 -2.39
N SER A 13 -12.93 -3.89 -3.25
CA SER A 13 -12.72 -2.45 -3.06
C SER A 13 -13.34 -1.96 -1.77
N TYR A 14 -14.56 -2.40 -1.49
CA TYR A 14 -15.26 -2.06 -0.27
C TYR A 14 -14.50 -2.56 0.96
N LEU A 15 -14.03 -3.80 0.91
CA LEU A 15 -13.27 -4.40 2.00
C LEU A 15 -11.98 -3.62 2.28
N PHE A 16 -11.26 -3.25 1.23
CA PHE A 16 -10.04 -2.47 1.36
C PHE A 16 -10.32 -1.06 1.91
N ASP A 17 -11.32 -0.38 1.39
CA ASP A 17 -11.68 0.96 1.83
C ASP A 17 -12.13 0.96 3.29
N GLU A 18 -12.90 -0.05 3.71
CA GLU A 18 -13.30 -0.23 5.09
C GLU A 18 -12.08 -0.40 6.00
N LYS A 19 -11.12 -1.21 5.57
CA LYS A 19 -9.88 -1.43 6.32
C LYS A 19 -9.08 -0.13 6.44
N TYR A 20 -8.93 0.62 5.36
CA TYR A 20 -8.18 1.89 5.40
C TYR A 20 -8.86 2.95 6.27
N GLU A 21 -10.17 2.99 6.26
CA GLU A 21 -10.92 3.90 7.13
C GLU A 21 -10.66 3.58 8.60
N ALA A 22 -10.70 2.30 8.95
CA ALA A 22 -10.39 1.85 10.30
C ALA A 22 -8.94 2.15 10.69
N LEU A 23 -8.01 1.90 9.77
CA LEU A 23 -6.58 2.16 10.00
C LEU A 23 -6.29 3.65 10.17
N ALA A 24 -6.95 4.50 9.39
CA ALA A 24 -6.79 5.94 9.51
C ALA A 24 -7.16 6.43 10.92
N ALA A 25 -8.20 5.83 11.50
CA ALA A 25 -8.63 6.16 12.85
C ALA A 25 -7.66 5.66 13.94
N GLU A 26 -6.90 4.61 13.64
CA GLU A 26 -5.92 4.02 14.57
C GLU A 26 -4.56 4.69 14.53
N LEU A 27 -4.27 5.48 13.50
CA LEU A 27 -2.98 6.14 13.36
C LEU A 27 -2.79 7.17 14.47
N ASP A 28 -1.71 7.03 15.20
CA ASP A 28 -1.31 7.96 16.24
C ASP A 28 -0.58 9.14 15.60
N GLU A 29 -1.03 10.35 15.89
CA GLU A 29 -0.40 11.58 15.38
C GLU A 29 1.05 11.74 15.83
N GLY A 30 1.41 11.15 16.96
CA GLY A 30 2.79 11.14 17.46
C GLY A 30 3.70 10.18 16.73
N MET A 31 3.16 9.29 15.91
CA MET A 31 3.93 8.30 15.17
C MET A 31 4.67 8.98 14.01
N ASP A 32 5.94 8.60 13.81
CA ASP A 32 6.73 9.04 12.66
C ASP A 32 6.04 8.63 11.35
N SER A 33 6.09 9.49 10.34
CA SER A 33 5.40 9.24 9.07
C SER A 33 5.89 7.99 8.36
N PHE A 34 7.20 7.70 8.42
CA PHE A 34 7.75 6.46 7.87
C PHE A 34 7.13 5.25 8.59
N ASP A 35 7.06 5.30 9.91
CA ASP A 35 6.46 4.23 10.71
C ASP A 35 4.96 4.07 10.41
N LYS A 36 4.25 5.17 10.14
CA LYS A 36 2.85 5.09 9.68
C LYS A 36 2.71 4.31 8.39
N LEU A 37 3.59 4.57 7.44
CA LEU A 37 3.60 3.86 6.14
C LEU A 37 3.85 2.37 6.34
N ILE A 38 4.81 2.01 7.18
CA ILE A 38 5.10 0.61 7.47
C ILE A 38 3.94 -0.06 8.21
N PHE A 39 3.35 0.64 9.17
CA PHE A 39 2.17 0.15 9.89
C PHE A 39 1.01 -0.15 8.94
N LEU A 40 0.69 0.77 8.04
CA LEU A 40 -0.37 0.57 7.06
C LEU A 40 -0.11 -0.65 6.19
N ASN A 41 1.12 -0.80 5.72
CA ASN A 41 1.51 -1.95 4.92
C ASN A 41 1.31 -3.26 5.67
N GLN A 42 1.78 -3.33 6.91
CA GLN A 42 1.69 -4.54 7.72
C GLN A 42 0.24 -4.93 8.00
N GLU A 43 -0.61 -3.94 8.28
CA GLU A 43 -2.03 -4.20 8.53
C GLU A 43 -2.76 -4.61 7.25
N LEU A 44 -2.42 -4.00 6.12
CA LEU A 44 -2.98 -4.40 4.82
C LEU A 44 -2.58 -5.84 4.48
N PHE A 45 -1.31 -6.16 4.62
CA PHE A 45 -0.81 -7.48 4.28
C PHE A 45 -1.36 -8.56 5.22
N ALA A 46 -1.54 -8.25 6.49
CA ALA A 46 -2.21 -9.14 7.44
C ALA A 46 -3.65 -9.41 7.03
N MET A 47 -4.38 -8.38 6.63
CA MET A 47 -5.76 -8.54 6.18
C MET A 47 -5.83 -9.39 4.91
N ILE A 48 -4.96 -9.12 3.95
CA ILE A 48 -4.91 -9.90 2.69
C ILE A 48 -4.63 -11.38 3.00
N GLU A 49 -3.62 -11.64 3.79
CA GLU A 49 -3.20 -12.99 4.13
C GLU A 49 -4.29 -13.78 4.86
N ASN A 50 -5.03 -13.11 5.74
CA ASN A 50 -6.03 -13.75 6.59
C ASN A 50 -7.44 -13.79 6.00
N SER A 51 -7.77 -12.87 5.09
CA SER A 51 -9.15 -12.63 4.67
C SER A 51 -9.39 -12.75 3.17
N VAL A 52 -8.34 -12.75 2.36
CA VAL A 52 -8.48 -12.77 0.89
C VAL A 52 -7.77 -14.00 0.35
N SER A 53 -8.47 -14.79 -0.47
CA SER A 53 -7.82 -15.94 -1.11
C SER A 53 -6.81 -15.47 -2.18
N VAL A 54 -5.75 -16.24 -2.33
CA VAL A 54 -4.73 -15.99 -3.38
C VAL A 54 -5.39 -15.95 -4.75
N ASP A 55 -6.32 -16.89 -5.01
CA ASP A 55 -7.02 -16.98 -6.30
C ASP A 55 -7.84 -15.73 -6.58
N LEU A 56 -8.56 -15.23 -5.59
CA LEU A 56 -9.36 -14.02 -5.72
C LEU A 56 -8.50 -12.80 -6.01
N LEU A 57 -7.40 -12.67 -5.29
CA LEU A 57 -6.47 -11.56 -5.44
C LEU A 57 -5.78 -11.60 -6.81
N ALA A 58 -5.39 -12.80 -7.25
CA ALA A 58 -4.79 -13.00 -8.58
C ALA A 58 -5.76 -12.61 -9.70
N ARG A 59 -7.05 -12.92 -9.54
CA ARG A 59 -8.09 -12.52 -10.49
C ARG A 59 -8.26 -11.01 -10.54
N LEU A 60 -8.24 -10.35 -9.39
CA LEU A 60 -8.30 -8.90 -9.34
C LEU A 60 -7.14 -8.28 -10.12
N TYR A 61 -5.93 -8.71 -9.87
CA TYR A 61 -4.74 -8.18 -10.53
C TYR A 61 -4.76 -8.48 -12.03
N SER A 62 -5.15 -9.69 -12.43
CA SER A 62 -5.29 -10.05 -13.84
C SER A 62 -6.31 -9.17 -14.55
N SER A 63 -7.45 -8.92 -13.91
CA SER A 63 -8.48 -8.07 -14.49
C SER A 63 -7.98 -6.64 -14.71
N GLN A 64 -7.18 -6.13 -13.80
CA GLN A 64 -6.59 -4.79 -13.91
C GLN A 64 -5.59 -4.69 -15.06
N LEU A 65 -4.90 -5.77 -15.38
CA LEU A 65 -3.94 -5.81 -16.49
C LEU A 65 -4.64 -5.79 -17.84
N ILE A 66 -5.78 -6.45 -17.96
CA ILE A 66 -6.48 -6.62 -19.24
C ILE A 66 -7.64 -5.64 -19.45
N THR A 67 -8.07 -4.95 -18.42
CA THR A 67 -9.16 -3.97 -18.52
C THR A 67 -8.71 -2.77 -19.34
N ARG A 68 -9.55 -2.42 -20.34
CA ARG A 68 -9.32 -1.25 -21.19
C ARG A 68 -10.14 -0.09 -20.68
N GLY A 69 -9.76 0.65 -19.81
CA GLY A 69 -10.50 1.76 -19.26
C GLY A 69 -9.96 2.10 -17.91
N GLU A 70 -10.82 2.55 -17.05
CA GLU A 70 -10.44 2.97 -15.72
C GLU A 70 -9.81 1.82 -14.94
N LYS A 71 -8.61 2.06 -14.42
CA LYS A 71 -7.87 1.12 -13.61
C LYS A 71 -8.12 1.40 -12.14
N HIS A 72 -8.96 0.57 -11.52
CA HIS A 72 -9.32 0.75 -10.13
C HIS A 72 -8.11 0.81 -9.19
N LEU A 73 -7.11 -0.07 -9.39
CA LEU A 73 -5.90 -0.08 -8.57
C LEU A 73 -5.05 1.18 -8.71
N LEU A 74 -5.24 1.94 -9.78
CA LEU A 74 -4.51 3.18 -10.04
C LEU A 74 -5.35 4.43 -9.78
N ASP A 75 -6.61 4.27 -9.39
CA ASP A 75 -7.51 5.39 -9.14
C ASP A 75 -7.06 6.16 -7.90
N ARG A 76 -6.54 7.36 -8.14
CA ARG A 76 -5.98 8.23 -7.11
C ARG A 76 -7.02 8.86 -6.21
N SER A 77 -8.31 8.78 -6.56
CA SER A 77 -9.38 9.26 -5.71
C SER A 77 -9.71 8.30 -4.57
N ARG A 78 -9.24 7.05 -4.64
CA ARG A 78 -9.47 6.05 -3.61
C ARG A 78 -8.91 6.50 -2.26
N LEU A 79 -9.58 6.07 -1.20
CA LEU A 79 -9.19 6.36 0.18
C LEU A 79 -7.72 5.98 0.46
N TYR A 80 -7.28 4.85 -0.09
CA TYR A 80 -5.89 4.38 -0.01
C TYR A 80 -4.91 5.49 -0.43
N TYR A 81 -5.09 6.05 -1.62
CA TYR A 81 -4.17 7.08 -2.13
C TYR A 81 -4.29 8.39 -1.38
N ARG A 82 -5.52 8.75 -0.97
CA ARG A 82 -5.72 9.96 -0.19
C ARG A 82 -5.00 9.90 1.15
N LEU A 83 -5.08 8.75 1.81
CA LEU A 83 -4.41 8.54 3.09
C LEU A 83 -2.89 8.58 2.93
N LEU A 84 -2.37 7.92 1.90
CA LEU A 84 -0.93 7.93 1.61
C LEU A 84 -0.43 9.34 1.35
N ARG A 85 -1.16 10.11 0.53
CA ARG A 85 -0.77 11.50 0.24
C ARG A 85 -0.70 12.34 1.51
N GLN A 86 -1.68 12.18 2.38
CA GLN A 86 -1.71 12.92 3.64
C GLN A 86 -0.50 12.58 4.52
N ILE A 87 -0.21 11.31 4.67
CA ILE A 87 0.94 10.86 5.48
C ILE A 87 2.25 11.38 4.89
N VAL A 88 2.41 11.29 3.58
CA VAL A 88 3.64 11.73 2.89
C VAL A 88 3.80 13.25 3.00
N GLN A 89 2.73 14.01 2.78
CA GLN A 89 2.76 15.47 2.93
C GLN A 89 3.17 15.88 4.34
N ASP A 90 2.52 15.29 5.32
CA ASP A 90 2.85 15.56 6.73
C ASP A 90 4.30 15.19 7.05
N GLY A 91 4.74 14.05 6.53
CA GLY A 91 6.12 13.59 6.74
C GLY A 91 7.16 14.52 6.15
N GLN A 92 6.90 15.06 4.97
CA GLN A 92 7.78 16.05 4.34
C GLN A 92 7.77 17.37 5.11
N GLN A 93 6.61 17.84 5.53
CA GLN A 93 6.49 19.07 6.30
C GLN A 93 7.20 18.99 7.65
N LYS A 94 7.15 17.82 8.28
CA LYS A 94 7.79 17.59 9.57
C LYS A 94 9.28 17.22 9.45
N GLY A 95 9.79 17.10 8.25
CA GLY A 95 11.17 16.72 8.00
C GLY A 95 11.48 15.25 8.31
N GLN A 96 10.46 14.40 8.33
CA GLN A 96 10.60 12.96 8.58
C GLN A 96 10.83 12.17 7.30
N LEU A 97 10.30 12.67 6.18
CA LEU A 97 10.49 12.10 4.86
C LEU A 97 11.25 13.08 3.98
N THR A 98 12.02 12.54 3.03
CA THR A 98 12.82 13.37 2.13
C THR A 98 11.93 14.25 1.26
N ASP A 99 12.40 15.43 0.92
CA ASP A 99 11.77 16.35 -0.03
C ASP A 99 12.39 16.27 -1.42
N GLU A 100 13.31 15.34 -1.64
CA GLU A 100 13.91 15.10 -2.96
C GLU A 100 12.96 14.46 -3.97
N MET A 101 11.88 13.87 -3.47
CA MET A 101 10.79 13.32 -4.29
C MET A 101 9.52 14.12 -4.03
N SER A 102 8.69 14.28 -5.06
CA SER A 102 7.37 14.86 -4.87
C SER A 102 6.47 13.89 -4.09
N VAL A 103 5.42 14.42 -3.48
CA VAL A 103 4.40 13.60 -2.80
C VAL A 103 3.87 12.53 -3.76
N SER A 104 3.55 12.93 -4.98
CA SER A 104 2.99 12.03 -5.99
C SER A 104 3.92 10.88 -6.35
N GLU A 105 5.21 11.17 -6.52
CA GLU A 105 6.23 10.15 -6.81
C GLU A 105 6.41 9.18 -5.65
N MET A 106 6.43 9.70 -4.44
CA MET A 106 6.62 8.90 -3.24
C MET A 106 5.43 7.95 -3.01
N VAL A 107 4.21 8.46 -3.19
CA VAL A 107 2.99 7.65 -3.10
C VAL A 107 3.00 6.56 -4.17
N LYS A 108 3.40 6.90 -5.40
CA LYS A 108 3.51 5.92 -6.49
C LYS A 108 4.54 4.84 -6.15
N MET A 109 5.69 5.21 -5.63
CA MET A 109 6.74 4.27 -5.23
C MET A 109 6.24 3.30 -4.17
N TYR A 110 5.56 3.81 -3.15
CA TYR A 110 4.97 2.98 -2.09
C TYR A 110 3.98 1.96 -2.68
N ALA A 111 3.06 2.43 -3.50
CA ALA A 111 2.05 1.57 -4.11
C ALA A 111 2.67 0.51 -5.03
N LEU A 112 3.70 0.89 -5.80
CA LEU A 112 4.44 -0.05 -6.64
C LEU A 112 5.08 -1.17 -5.80
N CYS A 113 5.71 -0.82 -4.70
CA CYS A 113 6.36 -1.79 -3.82
C CYS A 113 5.35 -2.77 -3.23
N GLU A 114 4.20 -2.27 -2.77
CA GLU A 114 3.13 -3.13 -2.27
C GLU A 114 2.62 -4.08 -3.34
N ARG A 115 2.34 -3.56 -4.53
CA ARG A 115 1.83 -4.38 -5.63
C ARG A 115 2.86 -5.43 -6.08
N ALA A 116 4.13 -5.08 -6.09
CA ALA A 116 5.18 -6.04 -6.44
C ALA A 116 5.22 -7.21 -5.45
N LEU A 117 5.11 -6.94 -4.17
CA LEU A 117 5.10 -7.98 -3.13
C LEU A 117 3.85 -8.85 -3.22
N ILE A 118 2.69 -8.24 -3.43
CA ILE A 118 1.44 -8.98 -3.60
C ILE A 118 1.49 -9.85 -4.85
N TYR A 119 2.01 -9.31 -5.95
CA TYR A 119 2.17 -10.03 -7.20
C TYR A 119 3.03 -11.29 -7.01
N ASP A 120 4.20 -11.13 -6.39
CA ASP A 120 5.09 -12.26 -6.11
C ASP A 120 4.42 -13.31 -5.22
N TRP A 121 3.73 -12.86 -4.18
CA TRP A 121 2.99 -13.74 -3.28
C TRP A 121 1.92 -14.55 -4.03
N CYS A 122 1.19 -13.91 -4.94
CA CYS A 122 0.21 -14.59 -5.79
C CYS A 122 0.86 -15.63 -6.70
N ILE A 123 2.00 -15.29 -7.32
CA ILE A 123 2.74 -16.23 -8.18
C ILE A 123 3.20 -17.44 -7.39
N SER A 124 3.64 -17.23 -6.15
CA SER A 124 4.07 -18.32 -5.28
C SER A 124 2.92 -19.21 -4.80
N GLY A 125 1.67 -18.83 -5.08
CA GLY A 125 0.51 -19.53 -4.56
C GLY A 125 0.29 -19.31 -3.06
N GLY A 126 0.83 -18.24 -2.51
CA GLY A 126 0.71 -17.94 -1.09
C GLY A 126 1.61 -18.79 -0.20
N GLU A 127 2.74 -19.26 -0.71
CA GLU A 127 3.61 -20.19 0.01
C GLU A 127 4.33 -19.59 1.21
N TYR A 128 4.42 -18.25 1.28
CA TYR A 128 5.10 -17.58 2.39
C TYR A 128 4.16 -16.59 3.06
N SER A 129 4.56 -16.11 4.24
CA SER A 129 3.77 -15.07 4.92
C SER A 129 4.00 -13.72 4.24
N LEU A 130 2.96 -13.20 3.61
CA LEU A 130 3.00 -11.88 2.96
C LEU A 130 3.35 -10.79 3.97
N ARG A 131 2.74 -10.84 5.15
CA ARG A 131 3.00 -9.87 6.21
C ARG A 131 4.46 -9.92 6.68
N ALA A 132 4.97 -11.10 6.96
CA ALA A 132 6.33 -11.25 7.45
C ALA A 132 7.35 -10.79 6.42
N TYR A 133 7.17 -11.20 5.17
CA TYR A 133 8.07 -10.81 4.09
C TYR A 133 7.97 -9.31 3.79
N GLY A 134 6.77 -8.77 3.78
CA GLY A 134 6.55 -7.33 3.62
C GLY A 134 7.23 -6.52 4.73
N GLY A 135 7.20 -7.03 5.96
CA GLY A 135 7.88 -6.39 7.09
C GLY A 135 9.39 -6.31 6.92
N GLN A 136 9.98 -7.24 6.18
CA GLN A 136 11.40 -7.21 5.85
C GLN A 136 11.68 -6.31 4.63
N MET A 137 10.86 -6.39 3.62
CA MET A 137 11.14 -5.78 2.32
C MET A 137 10.70 -4.33 2.20
N MET A 138 9.55 -3.98 2.76
CA MET A 138 9.06 -2.60 2.64
C MET A 138 10.03 -1.58 3.24
N PRO A 139 10.58 -1.78 4.44
CA PRO A 139 11.57 -0.84 4.97
C PRO A 139 12.82 -0.74 4.09
N ARG A 140 13.22 -1.82 3.44
CA ARG A 140 14.37 -1.81 2.54
C ARG A 140 14.08 -1.06 1.25
N PHE A 141 12.89 -1.30 0.65
CA PHE A 141 12.47 -0.61 -0.56
C PHE A 141 12.31 0.89 -0.31
N LEU A 142 11.81 1.25 0.86
CA LEU A 142 11.46 2.64 1.19
C LEU A 142 12.55 3.36 1.98
N GLY A 143 13.69 2.71 2.22
CA GLY A 143 14.76 3.31 3.02
C GLY A 143 15.24 4.67 2.50
N SER A 144 15.21 4.86 1.18
CA SER A 144 15.64 6.12 0.56
C SER A 144 14.68 7.30 0.80
N ILE A 145 13.43 7.04 1.16
CA ILE A 145 12.48 8.13 1.40
C ILE A 145 12.54 8.68 2.83
N ARG A 146 13.19 7.96 3.72
CA ARG A 146 13.36 8.42 5.09
C ARG A 146 14.41 9.50 5.12
N LYS A 147 14.08 10.62 5.76
CA LYS A 147 15.07 11.67 5.92
C LYS A 147 16.02 11.29 7.04
N ASN A 148 17.31 11.19 6.72
CA ASN A 148 18.34 10.99 7.72
C ASN A 148 18.51 12.27 8.55
N SER A 149 17.95 12.30 9.75
CA SER A 149 18.14 13.38 10.69
C SER A 149 19.56 13.38 11.30
N GLU A 150 20.31 12.31 11.05
CA GLU A 150 21.67 12.15 11.52
C GLU A 150 22.61 11.94 10.34
N GLN A 151 22.89 13.00 9.62
CA GLN A 151 24.18 13.05 8.95
C GLN A 151 25.16 13.61 9.97
N PRO A 152 26.11 12.81 10.44
CA PRO A 152 27.25 13.42 11.11
C PRO A 152 27.86 14.38 10.13
N SER A 153 27.82 15.64 10.44
CA SER A 153 28.64 16.63 9.76
C SER A 153 30.06 16.11 9.81
N ALA A 154 30.55 15.71 8.67
CA ALA A 154 31.95 15.32 8.55
C ALA A 154 32.84 16.45 9.03
#